data_6fb9eed7ef45f15e501d8c58997b90f0
#
_entry.id   6fb9eed7ef45f15e501d8c58997b90f0
#
_cell.length_a   1.000
_cell.length_b   1.000
_cell.length_c   1.000
_cell.angle_alpha   90.00
_cell.angle_beta   90.00
_cell.angle_gamma   90.00
#
_symmetry.space_group_name_H-M   'P 1'
#
loop_
_entity.id
_entity.type
_entity.pdbx_description
1 polymer ?
#
loop_
_entity_poly.entity_id
_entity_poly.type
_entity_poly.pdbx_seq_one_letter_code
_entity_poly.pdbx_strand_id
1 'polypeptide(L)'
;MLVDTHCHLDASEFDADREAMIARALAAGVGCMVLPAVDRAGFARVRALCEGRPALRFALGVHPLYVAAAHEADLDVLAMELEQCGHDAVAVGEIGLDFFVTDIDPALQERWFVAQLRIAKDMGLPVLLHVRRSQDRILKHVRAVFGRDGPGGIAHAFNGSRQQADEFIKVGFALGFGGAVTWQRALNLRRLVTELPLESIVLETDAPDIPPEFAAGERNEPAHLPRIAQVIAGIRGVEVEELIRTTGANARRVLPRLAAAYSE
;
A
#
# COMPACT_ATOMS: atom_id res chain seq x y z
N MET A 1 13.08 -6.00 -10.23
CA MET A 1 13.33 -5.09 -9.09
C MET A 1 12.30 -5.41 -8.01
N LEU A 2 12.74 -5.60 -6.79
CA LEU A 2 11.87 -5.80 -5.62
C LEU A 2 11.32 -4.45 -5.17
N VAL A 3 10.00 -4.37 -5.02
CA VAL A 3 9.27 -3.16 -4.64
C VAL A 3 8.52 -3.43 -3.35
N ASP A 4 8.74 -2.61 -2.33
CA ASP A 4 7.89 -2.53 -1.15
C ASP A 4 6.77 -1.52 -1.45
N THR A 5 5.57 -2.02 -1.69
CA THR A 5 4.46 -1.17 -2.12
C THR A 5 3.75 -0.44 -0.98
N HIS A 6 4.15 -0.71 0.28
CA HIS A 6 3.54 -0.08 1.44
C HIS A 6 4.43 -0.18 2.69
N CYS A 7 5.00 0.93 3.13
CA CYS A 7 5.75 1.03 4.38
C CYS A 7 5.73 2.46 4.93
N HIS A 8 5.66 2.61 6.26
CA HIS A 8 5.60 3.89 6.95
C HIS A 8 6.97 4.31 7.50
N LEU A 9 7.91 4.59 6.59
CA LEU A 9 9.28 5.00 6.98
C LEU A 9 9.33 6.33 7.72
N ASP A 10 8.25 7.11 7.65
CA ASP A 10 8.09 8.38 8.39
C ASP A 10 7.63 8.17 9.83
N ALA A 11 7.26 6.95 10.23
CA ALA A 11 6.83 6.61 11.58
C ALA A 11 7.93 6.90 12.63
N SER A 12 7.51 7.34 13.82
CA SER A 12 8.40 7.71 14.92
C SER A 12 9.24 6.55 15.43
N GLU A 13 8.80 5.33 15.25
CA GLU A 13 9.50 4.09 15.55
C GLU A 13 10.86 3.99 14.84
N PHE A 14 11.03 4.72 13.73
CA PHE A 14 12.26 4.78 12.96
C PHE A 14 13.13 6.01 13.25
N ASP A 15 12.70 6.95 14.09
CA ASP A 15 13.40 8.22 14.31
C ASP A 15 14.88 8.04 14.70
N ALA A 16 15.18 7.01 15.48
CA ALA A 16 16.52 6.75 15.97
C ALA A 16 17.48 6.17 14.91
N ASP A 17 16.96 5.46 13.89
CA ASP A 17 17.79 4.69 12.94
C ASP A 17 17.28 4.69 11.49
N ARG A 18 16.39 5.62 11.13
CA ARG A 18 15.71 5.67 9.80
C ARG A 18 16.70 5.57 8.63
N GLU A 19 17.77 6.35 8.62
CA GLU A 19 18.75 6.32 7.53
C GLU A 19 19.48 4.98 7.45
N ALA A 20 19.85 4.41 8.60
CA ALA A 20 20.49 3.10 8.64
C ALA A 20 19.52 2.00 8.18
N MET A 21 18.24 2.10 8.53
CA MET A 21 17.19 1.17 8.09
C MET A 21 16.97 1.25 6.58
N ILE A 22 16.89 2.46 5.99
CA ILE A 22 16.80 2.65 4.54
C ILE A 22 18.02 2.02 3.86
N ALA A 23 19.22 2.26 4.38
CA ALA A 23 20.45 1.67 3.84
C ALA A 23 20.44 0.14 3.90
N ARG A 24 19.92 -0.46 4.99
CA ARG A 24 19.76 -1.93 5.10
C ARG A 24 18.78 -2.46 4.05
N ALA A 25 17.65 -1.77 3.83
CA ALA A 25 16.65 -2.17 2.83
C ALA A 25 17.26 -2.15 1.41
N LEU A 26 17.98 -1.09 1.05
CA LEU A 26 18.67 -0.98 -0.24
C LEU A 26 19.74 -2.07 -0.40
N ALA A 27 20.56 -2.30 0.63
CA ALA A 27 21.57 -3.34 0.63
C ALA A 27 20.96 -4.76 0.52
N ALA A 28 19.76 -4.97 1.04
CA ALA A 28 18.99 -6.20 0.91
C ALA A 28 18.35 -6.38 -0.48
N GLY A 29 18.45 -5.38 -1.38
CA GLY A 29 17.93 -5.44 -2.74
C GLY A 29 16.50 -4.91 -2.91
N VAL A 30 15.93 -4.20 -1.91
CA VAL A 30 14.67 -3.47 -2.06
C VAL A 30 14.95 -2.23 -2.90
N GLY A 31 14.54 -2.24 -4.16
CA GLY A 31 14.88 -1.19 -5.11
C GLY A 31 13.93 0.01 -5.09
N CYS A 32 12.74 -0.16 -4.53
CA CYS A 32 11.76 0.92 -4.37
C CYS A 32 10.87 0.68 -3.14
N MET A 33 10.54 1.75 -2.42
CA MET A 33 9.66 1.75 -1.25
C MET A 33 8.63 2.86 -1.41
N VAL A 34 7.35 2.53 -1.22
CA VAL A 34 6.23 3.48 -1.32
C VAL A 34 5.75 3.83 0.09
N LEU A 35 5.76 5.12 0.40
CA LEU A 35 5.44 5.68 1.70
C LEU A 35 4.07 6.39 1.64
N PRO A 36 2.99 5.78 2.11
CA PRO A 36 1.73 6.48 2.21
C PRO A 36 1.68 7.35 3.47
N ALA A 37 1.24 8.59 3.32
CA ALA A 37 0.87 9.41 4.46
C ALA A 37 -0.44 8.92 5.08
N VAL A 38 -0.61 9.10 6.39
CA VAL A 38 -1.83 8.70 7.12
C VAL A 38 -2.71 9.87 7.51
N ASP A 39 -2.16 11.09 7.54
CA ASP A 39 -2.86 12.33 7.85
C ASP A 39 -2.22 13.54 7.15
N ARG A 40 -2.88 14.68 7.25
CA ARG A 40 -2.37 15.95 6.69
C ARG A 40 -1.00 16.35 7.26
N ALA A 41 -0.76 16.10 8.54
CA ALA A 41 0.52 16.46 9.17
C ALA A 41 1.69 15.64 8.59
N GLY A 42 1.41 14.42 8.13
CA GLY A 42 2.37 13.54 7.47
C GLY A 42 2.75 13.95 6.04
N PHE A 43 1.94 14.74 5.33
CA PHE A 43 2.18 15.08 3.92
C PHE A 43 3.57 15.67 3.67
N ALA A 44 3.93 16.71 4.41
CA ALA A 44 5.25 17.35 4.29
C ALA A 44 6.38 16.41 4.68
N ARG A 45 6.15 15.53 5.66
CA ARG A 45 7.15 14.58 6.17
C ARG A 45 7.49 13.52 5.14
N VAL A 46 6.50 12.84 4.54
CA VAL A 46 6.76 11.83 3.51
C VAL A 46 7.39 12.43 2.27
N ARG A 47 6.99 13.64 1.87
CA ARG A 47 7.61 14.38 0.75
C ARG A 47 9.09 14.67 1.02
N ALA A 48 9.40 15.29 2.17
CA ALA A 48 10.77 15.60 2.54
C ALA A 48 11.65 14.33 2.65
N LEU A 49 11.07 13.21 3.12
CA LEU A 49 11.79 11.95 3.20
C LEU A 49 12.11 11.39 1.81
N CYS A 50 11.26 11.62 0.82
CA CYS A 50 11.47 11.14 -0.56
C CYS A 50 12.37 12.07 -1.39
N GLU A 51 12.52 13.32 -0.99
CA GLU A 51 13.32 14.31 -1.74
C GLU A 51 14.77 13.86 -1.93
N GLY A 52 15.24 13.85 -3.19
CA GLY A 52 16.60 13.41 -3.54
C GLY A 52 16.87 11.91 -3.38
N ARG A 53 15.84 11.10 -3.09
CA ARG A 53 15.96 9.65 -2.90
C ARG A 53 15.15 8.88 -3.95
N PRO A 54 15.76 8.50 -5.08
CA PRO A 54 15.04 7.85 -6.19
C PRO A 54 14.41 6.50 -5.82
N ALA A 55 14.88 5.83 -4.75
CA ALA A 55 14.30 4.60 -4.25
C ALA A 55 13.03 4.80 -3.39
N LEU A 56 12.72 6.02 -2.97
CA LEU A 56 11.54 6.34 -2.18
C LEU A 56 10.50 7.06 -3.03
N ARG A 57 9.24 6.67 -2.84
CA ARG A 57 8.07 7.28 -3.46
C ARG A 57 7.01 7.47 -2.39
N PHE A 58 6.09 8.40 -2.59
CA PHE A 58 5.05 8.63 -1.60
C PHE A 58 3.66 8.66 -2.23
N ALA A 59 2.67 8.45 -1.36
CA ALA A 59 1.27 8.70 -1.63
C ALA A 59 0.72 9.62 -0.53
N LEU A 60 -0.28 10.43 -0.87
CA LEU A 60 -0.93 11.34 0.08
C LEU A 60 -2.38 10.95 0.25
N GLY A 61 -2.82 10.88 1.51
CA GLY A 61 -4.19 10.53 1.86
C GLY A 61 -4.43 10.67 3.35
N VAL A 62 -5.70 10.58 3.75
CA VAL A 62 -6.12 10.55 5.14
C VAL A 62 -6.70 9.17 5.44
N HIS A 63 -5.98 8.44 6.27
CA HIS A 63 -6.29 7.08 6.68
C HIS A 63 -7.57 7.03 7.53
N PRO A 64 -8.42 6.00 7.44
CA PRO A 64 -9.68 5.91 8.16
C PRO A 64 -9.59 6.10 9.68
N LEU A 65 -8.47 5.78 10.30
CA LEU A 65 -8.28 5.97 11.75
C LEU A 65 -7.99 7.43 12.14
N TYR A 66 -7.68 8.30 11.19
CA TYR A 66 -7.36 9.71 11.42
C TYR A 66 -8.48 10.67 11.03
N VAL A 67 -9.55 10.19 10.37
CA VAL A 67 -10.64 11.04 9.86
C VAL A 67 -11.41 11.75 10.96
N ALA A 68 -11.42 11.23 12.19
CA ALA A 68 -12.09 11.88 13.31
C ALA A 68 -11.38 13.17 13.80
N ALA A 69 -10.07 13.28 13.56
CA ALA A 69 -9.26 14.46 13.86
C ALA A 69 -9.07 15.38 12.65
N ALA A 70 -9.48 14.95 11.45
CA ALA A 70 -9.31 15.71 10.22
C ALA A 70 -10.45 16.73 10.02
N HIS A 71 -10.16 17.80 9.28
CA HIS A 71 -11.11 18.84 8.91
C HIS A 71 -11.45 18.75 7.42
N GLU A 72 -12.67 19.09 7.01
CA GLU A 72 -13.08 19.04 5.60
C GLU A 72 -12.13 19.83 4.66
N ALA A 73 -11.57 20.94 5.14
CA ALA A 73 -10.55 21.70 4.41
C ALA A 73 -9.27 20.90 4.12
N ASP A 74 -9.02 19.79 4.80
CA ASP A 74 -7.86 18.93 4.52
C ASP A 74 -8.01 18.18 3.19
N LEU A 75 -9.23 18.01 2.69
CA LEU A 75 -9.49 17.48 1.34
C LEU A 75 -9.02 18.45 0.25
N ASP A 76 -9.25 19.75 0.44
CA ASP A 76 -8.77 20.79 -0.49
C ASP A 76 -7.23 20.86 -0.46
N VAL A 77 -6.66 20.74 0.74
CA VAL A 77 -5.19 20.67 0.89
C VAL A 77 -4.63 19.42 0.22
N LEU A 78 -5.27 18.26 0.38
CA LEU A 78 -4.84 17.02 -0.29
C LEU A 78 -4.84 17.19 -1.81
N ALA A 79 -5.91 17.75 -2.39
CA ALA A 79 -6.01 17.98 -3.82
C ALA A 79 -4.89 18.94 -4.31
N MET A 80 -4.71 20.07 -3.62
CA MET A 80 -3.67 21.04 -3.93
C MET A 80 -2.25 20.43 -3.84
N GLU A 81 -1.93 19.69 -2.79
CA GLU A 81 -0.64 19.04 -2.62
C GLU A 81 -0.36 18.01 -3.71
N LEU A 82 -1.35 17.20 -4.10
CA LEU A 82 -1.21 16.24 -5.18
C LEU A 82 -0.97 16.91 -6.54
N GLU A 83 -1.62 18.06 -6.83
CA GLU A 83 -1.37 18.84 -8.03
C GLU A 83 0.06 19.39 -8.04
N GLN A 84 0.52 19.96 -6.91
CA GLN A 84 1.86 20.54 -6.78
C GLN A 84 2.97 19.50 -6.87
N CYS A 85 2.75 18.30 -6.34
CA CYS A 85 3.72 17.21 -6.41
C CYS A 85 3.89 16.62 -7.83
N GLY A 86 2.97 16.88 -8.75
CA GLY A 86 3.06 16.39 -10.13
C GLY A 86 3.23 14.87 -10.17
N HIS A 87 4.35 14.41 -10.74
CA HIS A 87 4.64 12.97 -10.88
C HIS A 87 5.27 12.30 -9.64
N ASP A 88 5.67 13.07 -8.62
CA ASP A 88 6.35 12.51 -7.44
C ASP A 88 5.38 11.73 -6.54
N ALA A 89 4.12 12.17 -6.44
CA ALA A 89 3.07 11.41 -5.79
C ALA A 89 2.60 10.26 -6.70
N VAL A 90 2.72 9.01 -6.25
CA VAL A 90 2.42 7.83 -7.07
C VAL A 90 0.99 7.34 -6.94
N ALA A 91 0.27 7.76 -5.90
CA ALA A 91 -1.12 7.37 -5.62
C ALA A 91 -1.79 8.36 -4.67
N VAL A 92 -3.10 8.27 -4.54
CA VAL A 92 -3.85 8.79 -3.37
C VAL A 92 -3.90 7.68 -2.33
N GLY A 93 -3.35 7.92 -1.16
CA GLY A 93 -3.28 6.91 -0.09
C GLY A 93 -2.35 7.34 1.06
N GLU A 94 -2.55 6.74 2.19
CA GLU A 94 -3.45 5.62 2.47
C GLU A 94 -4.87 6.13 2.74
N ILE A 95 -5.85 5.52 2.06
CA ILE A 95 -7.27 5.81 2.24
C ILE A 95 -8.05 4.50 2.41
N GLY A 96 -9.26 4.53 2.91
CA GLY A 96 -10.03 3.29 2.99
C GLY A 96 -11.02 3.26 4.15
N LEU A 97 -11.30 2.06 4.63
CA LEU A 97 -12.25 1.81 5.71
C LEU A 97 -11.69 0.77 6.69
N ASP A 98 -11.78 1.06 7.98
CA ASP A 98 -11.47 0.15 9.08
C ASP A 98 -12.72 -0.05 9.96
N PHE A 99 -13.40 -1.18 9.78
CA PHE A 99 -14.56 -1.55 10.61
C PHE A 99 -14.20 -2.53 11.73
N PHE A 100 -12.91 -2.74 11.96
CA PHE A 100 -12.43 -3.44 13.14
C PHE A 100 -12.36 -2.52 14.35
N VAL A 101 -11.94 -1.27 14.14
CA VAL A 101 -11.93 -0.22 15.17
C VAL A 101 -13.31 0.39 15.24
N THR A 102 -13.92 0.37 16.45
CA THR A 102 -15.32 0.76 16.66
C THR A 102 -15.51 2.19 17.13
N ASP A 103 -14.42 2.87 17.48
CA ASP A 103 -14.46 4.21 18.10
C ASP A 103 -14.63 5.35 17.09
N ILE A 104 -14.59 5.02 15.79
CA ILE A 104 -14.75 5.98 14.70
C ILE A 104 -16.03 5.64 13.93
N ASP A 105 -16.92 6.64 13.77
CA ASP A 105 -18.16 6.49 13.04
C ASP A 105 -17.93 5.95 11.62
N PRO A 106 -18.47 4.78 11.28
CA PRO A 106 -18.34 4.22 9.94
C PRO A 106 -18.86 5.16 8.83
N ALA A 107 -19.90 5.95 9.09
CA ALA A 107 -20.42 6.90 8.11
C ALA A 107 -19.43 8.06 7.86
N LEU A 108 -18.69 8.48 8.89
CA LEU A 108 -17.60 9.44 8.72
C LEU A 108 -16.49 8.87 7.86
N GLN A 109 -16.02 7.65 8.15
CA GLN A 109 -15.00 6.98 7.34
C GLN A 109 -15.44 6.88 5.86
N GLU A 110 -16.69 6.47 5.61
CA GLU A 110 -17.22 6.35 4.24
C GLU A 110 -17.27 7.71 3.50
N ARG A 111 -17.68 8.79 4.17
CA ARG A 111 -17.69 10.13 3.57
C ARG A 111 -16.28 10.56 3.14
N TRP A 112 -15.29 10.39 4.02
CA TRP A 112 -13.89 10.71 3.73
C TRP A 112 -13.33 9.83 2.61
N PHE A 113 -13.60 8.53 2.67
CA PHE A 113 -13.17 7.60 1.64
C PHE A 113 -13.72 7.98 0.27
N VAL A 114 -15.02 8.26 0.17
CA VAL A 114 -15.65 8.65 -1.10
C VAL A 114 -15.11 9.98 -1.63
N ALA A 115 -14.87 10.97 -0.75
CA ALA A 115 -14.28 12.24 -1.15
C ALA A 115 -12.88 12.04 -1.75
N GLN A 116 -12.03 11.26 -1.10
CA GLN A 116 -10.68 10.96 -1.58
C GLN A 116 -10.66 10.09 -2.85
N LEU A 117 -11.60 9.16 -3.00
CA LEU A 117 -11.77 8.44 -4.27
C LEU A 117 -12.09 9.39 -5.44
N ARG A 118 -12.91 10.43 -5.21
CA ARG A 118 -13.21 11.44 -6.23
C ARG A 118 -11.97 12.24 -6.60
N ILE A 119 -11.19 12.69 -5.63
CA ILE A 119 -9.90 13.37 -5.87
C ILE A 119 -9.00 12.47 -6.73
N ALA A 120 -8.85 11.20 -6.36
CA ALA A 120 -8.05 10.24 -7.12
C ALA A 120 -8.54 10.09 -8.57
N LYS A 121 -9.86 9.97 -8.76
CA LYS A 121 -10.48 9.88 -10.08
C LYS A 121 -10.22 11.13 -10.94
N ASP A 122 -10.44 12.31 -10.38
CA ASP A 122 -10.29 13.58 -11.08
C ASP A 122 -8.84 13.82 -11.52
N MET A 123 -7.88 13.33 -10.75
CA MET A 123 -6.44 13.39 -11.05
C MET A 123 -5.91 12.20 -11.86
N GLY A 124 -6.74 11.18 -12.12
CA GLY A 124 -6.30 9.95 -12.79
C GLY A 124 -5.25 9.16 -11.98
N LEU A 125 -5.25 9.30 -10.66
CA LEU A 125 -4.30 8.62 -9.77
C LEU A 125 -4.87 7.31 -9.25
N PRO A 126 -4.05 6.23 -9.19
CA PRO A 126 -4.43 5.02 -8.47
C PRO A 126 -4.54 5.29 -6.97
N VAL A 127 -5.11 4.34 -6.23
CA VAL A 127 -5.27 4.47 -4.78
C VAL A 127 -4.56 3.35 -4.02
N LEU A 128 -4.02 3.67 -2.83
CA LEU A 128 -3.56 2.70 -1.85
C LEU A 128 -4.64 2.55 -0.78
N LEU A 129 -5.22 1.36 -0.67
CA LEU A 129 -6.38 1.11 0.16
C LEU A 129 -6.04 0.36 1.45
N HIS A 130 -6.43 0.96 2.58
CA HIS A 130 -6.64 0.27 3.84
C HIS A 130 -7.96 -0.49 3.82
N VAL A 131 -7.91 -1.81 4.05
CA VAL A 131 -9.08 -2.69 3.93
C VAL A 131 -9.19 -3.60 5.15
N ARG A 132 -9.91 -3.18 6.18
CA ARG A 132 -10.04 -4.01 7.39
C ARG A 132 -11.51 -4.20 7.77
N ARG A 133 -12.04 -5.44 7.61
CA ARG A 133 -13.44 -5.80 7.78
C ARG A 133 -14.41 -4.97 6.93
N SER A 134 -13.96 -4.50 5.78
CA SER A 134 -14.67 -3.50 4.96
C SER A 134 -14.68 -3.81 3.46
N GLN A 135 -14.22 -4.99 3.04
CA GLN A 135 -13.98 -5.36 1.65
C GLN A 135 -15.16 -5.05 0.73
N ASP A 136 -16.37 -5.52 1.09
CA ASP A 136 -17.57 -5.34 0.26
C ASP A 136 -18.02 -3.86 0.21
N ARG A 137 -17.82 -3.13 1.31
CA ARG A 137 -18.16 -1.72 1.38
C ARG A 137 -17.20 -0.87 0.52
N ILE A 138 -15.91 -1.16 0.57
CA ILE A 138 -14.90 -0.54 -0.30
C ILE A 138 -15.22 -0.83 -1.76
N LEU A 139 -15.46 -2.08 -2.16
CA LEU A 139 -15.83 -2.45 -3.52
C LEU A 139 -17.08 -1.71 -4.01
N LYS A 140 -18.10 -1.54 -3.16
CA LYS A 140 -19.28 -0.76 -3.48
C LYS A 140 -18.93 0.68 -3.85
N HIS A 141 -18.12 1.36 -3.05
CA HIS A 141 -17.75 2.76 -3.30
C HIS A 141 -16.80 2.92 -4.49
N VAL A 142 -15.81 2.03 -4.61
CA VAL A 142 -14.89 2.01 -5.76
C VAL A 142 -15.69 1.88 -7.07
N ARG A 143 -16.63 0.95 -7.15
CA ARG A 143 -17.46 0.79 -8.35
C ARG A 143 -18.34 2.00 -8.62
N ALA A 144 -18.89 2.61 -7.57
CA ALA A 144 -19.75 3.79 -7.72
C ALA A 144 -18.96 5.01 -8.20
N VAL A 145 -17.71 5.21 -7.75
CA VAL A 145 -16.90 6.38 -8.10
C VAL A 145 -16.09 6.14 -9.38
N PHE A 146 -15.37 5.02 -9.47
CA PHE A 146 -14.47 4.74 -10.59
C PHE A 146 -15.17 4.16 -11.81
N GLY A 147 -16.29 3.46 -11.61
CA GLY A 147 -16.93 2.72 -12.70
C GLY A 147 -16.11 1.50 -13.11
N ARG A 148 -16.04 1.23 -14.43
CA ARG A 148 -15.28 0.09 -14.99
C ARG A 148 -13.84 0.44 -15.32
N ASP A 149 -13.58 1.69 -15.67
CA ASP A 149 -12.33 2.17 -16.25
C ASP A 149 -11.57 3.11 -15.28
N GLY A 150 -11.76 2.90 -13.98
CA GLY A 150 -11.08 3.68 -12.96
C GLY A 150 -9.58 3.37 -12.87
N PRO A 151 -8.82 4.21 -12.18
CA PRO A 151 -7.37 4.11 -12.15
C PRO A 151 -6.85 2.88 -11.39
N GLY A 152 -7.74 2.15 -10.67
CA GLY A 152 -7.35 0.99 -9.88
C GLY A 152 -6.46 1.35 -8.69
N GLY A 153 -5.54 0.44 -8.34
CA GLY A 153 -4.61 0.67 -7.24
C GLY A 153 -4.14 -0.60 -6.53
N ILE A 154 -3.86 -0.48 -5.25
CA ILE A 154 -3.44 -1.60 -4.39
C ILE A 154 -4.38 -1.68 -3.19
N ALA A 155 -4.94 -2.87 -2.92
CA ALA A 155 -5.54 -3.20 -1.64
C ALA A 155 -4.43 -3.79 -0.74
N HIS A 156 -3.86 -2.95 0.12
CA HIS A 156 -2.74 -3.33 0.98
C HIS A 156 -3.19 -4.29 2.09
N ALA A 157 -2.27 -5.09 2.63
CA ALA A 157 -2.48 -6.10 3.68
C ALA A 157 -3.76 -6.93 3.45
N PHE A 158 -3.98 -7.32 2.18
CA PHE A 158 -5.25 -7.93 1.79
C PHE A 158 -5.54 -9.19 2.56
N ASN A 159 -6.68 -9.21 3.23
CA ASN A 159 -7.19 -10.37 3.98
C ASN A 159 -8.70 -10.48 3.78
N GLY A 160 -9.11 -11.12 2.70
CA GLY A 160 -10.52 -11.35 2.35
C GLY A 160 -10.77 -12.80 1.91
N SER A 161 -11.98 -13.05 1.42
CA SER A 161 -12.28 -14.30 0.74
C SER A 161 -11.68 -14.32 -0.67
N ARG A 162 -11.57 -15.50 -1.30
CA ARG A 162 -11.18 -15.62 -2.70
C ARG A 162 -12.10 -14.82 -3.61
N GLN A 163 -13.41 -14.89 -3.37
CA GLN A 163 -14.39 -14.12 -4.14
C GLN A 163 -14.15 -12.61 -4.04
N GLN A 164 -13.89 -12.10 -2.83
CA GLN A 164 -13.57 -10.68 -2.64
C GLN A 164 -12.28 -10.30 -3.38
N ALA A 165 -11.25 -11.14 -3.32
CA ALA A 165 -10.01 -10.93 -4.08
C ALA A 165 -10.28 -10.82 -5.58
N ASP A 166 -11.05 -11.75 -6.15
CA ASP A 166 -11.42 -11.72 -7.57
C ASP A 166 -12.19 -10.45 -7.95
N GLU A 167 -13.05 -9.94 -7.05
CA GLU A 167 -13.79 -8.70 -7.27
C GLU A 167 -12.89 -7.44 -7.22
N PHE A 168 -11.86 -7.39 -6.36
CA PHE A 168 -10.85 -6.33 -6.37
C PHE A 168 -10.04 -6.36 -7.67
N ILE A 169 -9.60 -7.55 -8.10
CA ILE A 169 -8.85 -7.73 -9.36
C ILE A 169 -9.66 -7.24 -10.56
N LYS A 170 -10.97 -7.57 -10.63
CA LYS A 170 -11.88 -7.13 -11.71
C LYS A 170 -12.01 -5.61 -11.82
N VAL A 171 -11.83 -4.87 -10.74
CA VAL A 171 -11.88 -3.41 -10.75
C VAL A 171 -10.49 -2.76 -10.77
N GLY A 172 -9.47 -3.51 -11.20
CA GLY A 172 -8.13 -2.99 -11.50
C GLY A 172 -7.15 -2.95 -10.33
N PHE A 173 -7.45 -3.64 -9.22
CA PHE A 173 -6.54 -3.66 -8.06
C PHE A 173 -5.57 -4.82 -8.08
N ALA A 174 -4.35 -4.56 -7.64
CA ALA A 174 -3.45 -5.58 -7.12
C ALA A 174 -3.65 -5.74 -5.61
N LEU A 175 -3.28 -6.90 -5.10
CA LEU A 175 -3.45 -7.28 -3.71
C LEU A 175 -2.08 -7.37 -3.03
N GLY A 176 -1.90 -6.64 -1.94
CA GLY A 176 -0.68 -6.58 -1.16
C GLY A 176 -0.56 -7.77 -0.20
N PHE A 177 0.60 -8.40 -0.23
CA PHE A 177 0.94 -9.49 0.70
C PHE A 177 2.33 -9.25 1.30
N GLY A 178 2.41 -9.32 2.61
CA GLY A 178 3.60 -9.01 3.39
C GLY A 178 3.86 -10.04 4.51
N GLY A 179 4.42 -9.56 5.62
CA GLY A 179 4.85 -10.36 6.76
C GLY A 179 3.82 -11.35 7.30
N ALA A 180 2.54 -11.00 7.27
CA ALA A 180 1.45 -11.85 7.75
C ALA A 180 1.39 -13.23 7.08
N VAL A 181 1.76 -13.34 5.78
CA VAL A 181 1.75 -14.62 5.04
C VAL A 181 2.78 -15.60 5.57
N THR A 182 3.86 -15.12 6.19
CA THR A 182 4.95 -15.97 6.68
C THR A 182 4.52 -16.83 7.85
N TRP A 183 3.51 -16.40 8.62
CA TRP A 183 2.99 -17.15 9.75
C TRP A 183 2.29 -18.43 9.29
N GLN A 184 2.72 -19.58 9.81
CA GLN A 184 2.13 -20.87 9.43
C GLN A 184 0.63 -20.96 9.75
N ARG A 185 0.18 -20.28 10.79
CA ARG A 185 -1.23 -20.17 11.19
C ARG A 185 -2.11 -19.32 10.26
N ALA A 186 -1.51 -18.51 9.38
CA ALA A 186 -2.23 -17.64 8.46
C ALA A 186 -2.79 -18.40 7.24
N LEU A 187 -3.55 -19.45 7.49
CA LEU A 187 -4.00 -20.43 6.48
C LEU A 187 -4.74 -19.77 5.31
N ASN A 188 -5.60 -18.77 5.59
CA ASN A 188 -6.32 -18.07 4.53
C ASN A 188 -5.38 -17.27 3.60
N LEU A 189 -4.44 -16.50 4.18
CA LEU A 189 -3.47 -15.73 3.39
C LEU A 189 -2.59 -16.64 2.55
N ARG A 190 -2.10 -17.73 3.14
CA ARG A 190 -1.27 -18.73 2.44
C ARG A 190 -2.03 -19.38 1.29
N ARG A 191 -3.32 -19.70 1.48
CA ARG A 191 -4.20 -20.19 0.41
C ARG A 191 -4.37 -19.14 -0.69
N LEU A 192 -4.66 -17.88 -0.33
CA LEU A 192 -4.85 -16.81 -1.30
C LEU A 192 -3.59 -16.60 -2.16
N VAL A 193 -2.41 -16.51 -1.56
CA VAL A 193 -1.18 -16.35 -2.36
C VAL A 193 -0.90 -17.56 -3.25
N THR A 194 -1.39 -18.75 -2.93
CA THR A 194 -1.28 -19.94 -3.80
C THR A 194 -2.24 -19.90 -4.98
N GLU A 195 -3.50 -19.52 -4.72
CA GLU A 195 -4.60 -19.65 -5.68
C GLU A 195 -4.76 -18.45 -6.61
N LEU A 196 -4.34 -17.25 -6.17
CA LEU A 196 -4.52 -16.02 -6.95
C LEU A 196 -3.58 -15.99 -8.16
N PRO A 197 -3.99 -15.36 -9.28
CA PRO A 197 -3.08 -15.08 -10.40
C PRO A 197 -1.86 -14.30 -9.89
N LEU A 198 -0.66 -14.70 -10.27
CA LEU A 198 0.57 -14.02 -9.82
C LEU A 198 0.60 -12.55 -10.27
N GLU A 199 -0.02 -12.26 -11.41
CA GLU A 199 -0.17 -10.93 -11.99
C GLU A 199 -1.05 -9.98 -11.15
N SER A 200 -1.75 -10.50 -10.14
CA SER A 200 -2.57 -9.71 -9.21
C SER A 200 -1.90 -9.45 -7.86
N ILE A 201 -0.70 -9.97 -7.64
CA ILE A 201 0.00 -9.88 -6.36
C ILE A 201 1.08 -8.80 -6.40
N VAL A 202 1.17 -8.01 -5.33
CA VAL A 202 2.31 -7.14 -5.02
C VAL A 202 2.85 -7.48 -3.64
N LEU A 203 4.11 -7.11 -3.39
CA LEU A 203 4.78 -7.35 -2.12
C LEU A 203 4.90 -6.06 -1.32
N GLU A 204 4.80 -6.19 -0.01
CA GLU A 204 4.89 -5.07 0.94
C GLU A 204 5.40 -5.55 2.30
N THR A 205 5.78 -4.61 3.15
CA THR A 205 6.11 -4.92 4.55
C THR A 205 5.08 -4.42 5.53
N ASP A 206 4.49 -3.27 5.28
CA ASP A 206 3.70 -2.48 6.23
C ASP A 206 4.53 -2.09 7.48
N ALA A 207 5.85 -1.97 7.29
CA ALA A 207 6.76 -1.61 8.37
C ALA A 207 6.44 -0.20 8.92
N PRO A 208 6.46 0.00 10.25
CA PRO A 208 6.99 -0.85 11.32
C PRO A 208 6.08 -1.97 11.79
N ASP A 209 4.83 -2.03 11.29
CA ASP A 209 3.81 -2.98 11.69
C ASP A 209 3.93 -4.35 10.98
N ILE A 210 3.09 -5.28 11.33
CA ILE A 210 2.92 -6.63 10.74
C ILE A 210 4.25 -7.39 10.55
N PRO A 211 5.06 -7.61 11.61
CA PRO A 211 6.31 -8.32 11.47
C PRO A 211 6.12 -9.75 10.97
N PRO A 212 7.02 -10.25 10.10
CA PRO A 212 7.00 -11.63 9.66
C PRO A 212 7.30 -12.60 10.81
N GLU A 213 6.91 -13.89 10.68
CA GLU A 213 7.12 -14.91 11.71
C GLU A 213 8.59 -15.02 12.16
N PHE A 214 9.52 -14.85 11.23
CA PHE A 214 10.94 -14.93 11.51
C PHE A 214 11.54 -13.72 12.22
N ALA A 215 10.77 -12.63 12.37
CA ALA A 215 11.09 -11.43 13.15
C ALA A 215 10.00 -11.17 14.21
N ALA A 216 9.40 -12.25 14.74
CA ALA A 216 8.34 -12.15 15.74
C ALA A 216 8.82 -11.41 17.00
N GLY A 217 8.09 -10.37 17.39
CA GLY A 217 8.44 -9.55 18.56
C GLY A 217 9.44 -8.43 18.28
N GLU A 218 9.94 -8.32 17.07
CA GLU A 218 10.78 -7.23 16.60
C GLU A 218 9.96 -6.19 15.81
N ARG A 219 10.45 -4.96 15.70
CA ARG A 219 9.92 -3.96 14.78
C ARG A 219 10.15 -4.44 13.34
N ASN A 220 9.10 -4.40 12.52
CA ASN A 220 9.25 -4.73 11.11
C ASN A 220 10.09 -3.66 10.38
N GLU A 221 10.76 -4.06 9.30
CA GLU A 221 11.51 -3.15 8.42
C GLU A 221 11.51 -3.63 6.96
N PRO A 222 11.65 -2.73 5.96
CA PRO A 222 11.65 -3.12 4.54
C PRO A 222 12.75 -4.12 4.16
N ALA A 223 13.85 -4.19 4.92
CA ALA A 223 14.91 -5.19 4.71
C ALA A 223 14.42 -6.64 4.89
N HIS A 224 13.26 -6.87 5.49
CA HIS A 224 12.63 -8.19 5.58
C HIS A 224 11.97 -8.65 4.27
N LEU A 225 11.70 -7.75 3.33
CA LEU A 225 10.94 -8.04 2.11
C LEU A 225 11.54 -9.17 1.25
N PRO A 226 12.87 -9.27 1.04
CA PRO A 226 13.45 -10.38 0.28
C PRO A 226 13.14 -11.74 0.88
N ARG A 227 13.18 -11.86 2.23
CA ARG A 227 12.87 -13.11 2.91
C ARG A 227 11.36 -13.40 2.90
N ILE A 228 10.51 -12.37 2.97
CA ILE A 228 9.06 -12.51 2.75
C ILE A 228 8.81 -13.06 1.33
N ALA A 229 9.48 -12.51 0.31
CA ALA A 229 9.40 -12.99 -1.07
C ALA A 229 9.80 -14.46 -1.20
N GLN A 230 10.89 -14.90 -0.55
CA GLN A 230 11.32 -16.29 -0.52
C GLN A 230 10.25 -17.21 0.07
N VAL A 231 9.61 -16.81 1.18
CA VAL A 231 8.54 -17.59 1.80
C VAL A 231 7.34 -17.70 0.86
N ILE A 232 6.92 -16.60 0.22
CA ILE A 232 5.78 -16.60 -0.72
C ILE A 232 6.11 -17.46 -1.96
N ALA A 233 7.33 -17.35 -2.51
CA ALA A 233 7.78 -18.19 -3.63
C ALA A 233 7.72 -19.68 -3.28
N GLY A 234 8.22 -20.06 -2.09
CA GLY A 234 8.13 -21.42 -1.59
C GLY A 234 6.70 -21.93 -1.42
N ILE A 235 5.78 -21.08 -0.93
CA ILE A 235 4.35 -21.43 -0.80
C ILE A 235 3.72 -21.66 -2.18
N ARG A 236 4.10 -20.87 -3.18
CA ARG A 236 3.58 -20.98 -4.54
C ARG A 236 4.25 -22.08 -5.39
N GLY A 237 5.43 -22.53 -5.00
CA GLY A 237 6.23 -23.46 -5.77
C GLY A 237 6.82 -22.83 -7.06
N VAL A 238 7.22 -21.54 -6.98
CA VAL A 238 7.87 -20.80 -8.06
C VAL A 238 9.25 -20.31 -7.62
N GLU A 239 10.12 -19.99 -8.60
CA GLU A 239 11.42 -19.42 -8.29
C GLU A 239 11.27 -17.99 -7.71
N VAL A 240 12.11 -17.64 -6.75
CA VAL A 240 12.00 -16.34 -6.05
C VAL A 240 12.26 -15.16 -7.00
N GLU A 241 13.15 -15.33 -7.97
CA GLU A 241 13.46 -14.35 -9.00
C GLU A 241 12.24 -14.10 -9.92
N GLU A 242 11.49 -15.14 -10.24
CA GLU A 242 10.25 -15.03 -11.00
C GLU A 242 9.20 -14.26 -10.20
N LEU A 243 9.01 -14.60 -8.91
CA LEU A 243 8.10 -13.89 -8.03
C LEU A 243 8.45 -12.39 -7.96
N ILE A 244 9.72 -12.06 -7.66
CA ILE A 244 10.19 -10.67 -7.55
C ILE A 244 10.00 -9.92 -8.86
N ARG A 245 10.33 -10.53 -9.99
CA ARG A 245 10.18 -9.93 -11.31
C ARG A 245 8.72 -9.61 -11.61
N THR A 246 7.83 -10.57 -11.37
CA THR A 246 6.40 -10.43 -11.67
C THR A 246 5.72 -9.45 -10.72
N THR A 247 5.93 -9.56 -9.41
CA THR A 247 5.32 -8.64 -8.45
C THR A 247 5.83 -7.20 -8.60
N GLY A 248 7.10 -7.01 -8.94
CA GLY A 248 7.66 -5.70 -9.28
C GLY A 248 7.08 -5.12 -10.58
N ALA A 249 6.78 -5.96 -11.58
CA ALA A 249 6.08 -5.53 -12.79
C ALA A 249 4.61 -5.15 -12.47
N ASN A 250 3.94 -5.91 -11.61
CA ASN A 250 2.59 -5.62 -11.15
C ASN A 250 2.53 -4.27 -10.42
N ALA A 251 3.47 -3.99 -9.51
CA ALA A 251 3.55 -2.72 -8.81
C ALA A 251 3.65 -1.54 -9.80
N ARG A 252 4.53 -1.63 -10.82
CA ARG A 252 4.65 -0.59 -11.85
C ARG A 252 3.41 -0.47 -12.74
N ARG A 253 2.70 -1.56 -12.99
CA ARG A 253 1.45 -1.54 -13.77
C ARG A 253 0.33 -0.82 -13.02
N VAL A 254 0.17 -1.09 -11.74
CA VAL A 254 -0.91 -0.48 -10.92
C VAL A 254 -0.54 0.88 -10.33
N LEU A 255 0.75 1.21 -10.28
CA LEU A 255 1.29 2.52 -9.90
C LEU A 255 2.17 3.04 -11.05
N PRO A 256 1.59 3.56 -12.15
CA PRO A 256 2.35 3.88 -13.37
C PRO A 256 3.46 4.91 -13.17
N ARG A 257 3.31 5.81 -12.19
CA ARG A 257 4.33 6.81 -11.86
C ARG A 257 5.61 6.22 -11.25
N LEU A 258 5.57 4.96 -10.76
CA LEU A 258 6.79 4.24 -10.38
C LEU A 258 7.68 3.95 -11.59
N ALA A 259 7.09 3.72 -12.78
CA ALA A 259 7.86 3.40 -13.98
C ALA A 259 8.64 4.60 -14.53
N ALA A 260 8.06 5.80 -14.43
CA ALA A 260 8.67 7.04 -14.96
C ALA A 260 10.00 7.40 -14.26
N ALA A 261 10.20 6.94 -13.04
CA ALA A 261 11.37 7.27 -12.23
C ALA A 261 12.64 6.45 -12.55
N TYR A 262 12.53 5.42 -13.37
CA TYR A 262 13.63 4.49 -13.72
C TYR A 262 13.92 4.47 -15.23
N SER A 263 13.44 5.47 -15.97
CA SER A 263 13.59 5.56 -17.43
C SER A 263 14.73 6.49 -17.87
N GLU A 264 15.61 6.88 -16.94
CA GLU A 264 16.82 7.67 -17.25
C GLU A 264 18.10 6.86 -17.13
#